data_a9e8daac437d68929d52853e38b6ca51
#
_entry.id   a9e8daac437d68929d52853e38b6ca51
#
_cell.length_a   1.000
_cell.length_b   1.000
_cell.length_c   1.000
_cell.angle_alpha   90.00
_cell.angle_beta   90.00
_cell.angle_gamma   90.00
#
_symmetry.space_group_name_H-M   'P 1'
#
loop_
_entity.id
_entity.type
_entity.pdbx_description
1 polymer ?
#
loop_
_entity_poly.entity_id
_entity_poly.type
_entity_poly.pdbx_seq_one_letter_code
_entity_poly.pdbx_strand_id
1 'polypeptide(L)'
;MKKYIRAIEQVKKMSKHYCIFSAQYYPHVGGVERYTLYLSRKLIAAGNEVTIVTSNTGDLSGDEIQEGIQIYRLPCYDLLGGRYPVFKKNKEFKKVEKLIRMNQYDLVIINTRFYLHSLYGAKFAKSKGIPSIVIEHGTSHLSVNNKLFDTVGGWY
;
A
#
# COMPACT_ATOMS: atom_id res chain seq x y z
N MET A 1 23.06 -31.94 8.16
CA MET A 1 22.93 -30.85 7.13
C MET A 1 21.61 -30.89 6.37
N LYS A 2 21.22 -32.01 5.69
CA LYS A 2 19.94 -32.10 4.91
C LYS A 2 18.67 -31.82 5.76
N LYS A 3 18.64 -32.17 7.04
CA LYS A 3 17.51 -31.95 7.97
C LYS A 3 17.30 -30.43 8.22
N TYR A 4 18.39 -29.68 8.38
CA TYR A 4 18.31 -28.23 8.59
C TYR A 4 17.91 -27.49 7.31
N ILE A 5 18.37 -27.94 6.14
CA ILE A 5 17.97 -27.38 4.85
C ILE A 5 16.47 -27.57 4.65
N ARG A 6 15.92 -28.78 4.90
CA ARG A 6 14.47 -29.04 4.82
C ARG A 6 13.66 -28.20 5.82
N ALA A 7 14.18 -28.01 7.05
CA ALA A 7 13.52 -27.16 8.04
C ALA A 7 13.49 -25.68 7.59
N ILE A 8 14.59 -25.16 7.03
CA ILE A 8 14.66 -23.82 6.45
C ILE A 8 13.72 -23.68 5.26
N GLU A 9 13.64 -24.67 4.39
CA GLU A 9 12.71 -24.70 3.25
C GLU A 9 11.24 -24.76 3.72
N GLN A 10 10.93 -25.50 4.80
CA GLN A 10 9.59 -25.54 5.39
C GLN A 10 9.20 -24.20 6.03
N VAL A 11 10.11 -23.54 6.74
CA VAL A 11 9.88 -22.19 7.30
C VAL A 11 9.65 -21.18 6.16
N LYS A 12 10.46 -21.23 5.11
CA LYS A 12 10.28 -20.39 3.92
C LYS A 12 8.97 -20.66 3.17
N LYS A 13 8.48 -21.91 3.19
CA LYS A 13 7.20 -22.31 2.60
C LYS A 13 5.98 -21.79 3.40
N MET A 14 6.17 -21.43 4.66
CA MET A 14 5.13 -20.83 5.52
C MET A 14 5.16 -19.29 5.51
N SER A 15 6.24 -18.67 5.01
CA SER A 15 6.31 -17.21 4.85
C SER A 15 5.30 -16.73 3.81
N LYS A 16 4.51 -15.74 4.17
CA LYS A 16 3.54 -15.06 3.31
C LYS A 16 4.09 -13.73 2.85
N HIS A 17 3.73 -13.33 1.63
CA HIS A 17 4.05 -12.01 1.11
C HIS A 17 2.79 -11.15 1.05
N TYR A 18 2.76 -10.10 1.85
CA TYR A 18 1.66 -9.15 1.94
C TYR A 18 1.93 -7.90 1.10
N CYS A 19 0.95 -7.49 0.30
CA CYS A 19 1.01 -6.23 -0.43
C CYS A 19 0.00 -5.25 0.18
N ILE A 20 0.48 -4.14 0.73
CA ILE A 20 -0.35 -3.13 1.40
C ILE A 20 -0.47 -1.90 0.51
N PHE A 21 -1.67 -1.59 0.04
CA PHE A 21 -1.98 -0.36 -0.66
C PHE A 21 -2.40 0.71 0.35
N SER A 22 -1.61 1.77 0.46
CA SER A 22 -1.87 2.93 1.31
C SER A 22 -1.67 4.20 0.48
N ALA A 23 -2.69 5.06 0.42
CA ALA A 23 -2.61 6.27 -0.40
C ALA A 23 -1.43 7.16 -0.01
N GLN A 24 -1.12 7.19 1.28
CA GLN A 24 0.04 7.91 1.81
C GLN A 24 0.87 7.00 2.72
N TYR A 25 2.17 7.32 2.82
CA TYR A 25 3.12 6.65 3.69
C TYR A 25 4.27 7.60 4.03
N TYR A 26 5.16 7.20 4.92
CA TYR A 26 6.32 8.01 5.30
C TYR A 26 7.08 8.56 4.08
N PRO A 27 7.53 9.83 4.11
CA PRO A 27 7.63 10.73 5.27
C PRO A 27 6.32 11.43 5.70
N HIS A 28 5.21 11.29 4.97
CA HIS A 28 3.91 11.75 5.47
C HIS A 28 3.51 10.95 6.71
N VAL A 29 3.10 11.66 7.78
CA VAL A 29 2.81 11.06 9.08
C VAL A 29 1.38 11.37 9.52
N GLY A 30 0.56 10.34 9.57
CA GLY A 30 -0.79 10.35 10.11
C GLY A 30 -1.12 9.05 10.83
N GLY A 31 -2.37 8.83 11.15
CA GLY A 31 -2.85 7.62 11.84
C GLY A 31 -2.70 6.36 11.00
N VAL A 32 -3.06 6.46 9.71
CA VAL A 32 -3.02 5.33 8.75
C VAL A 32 -1.58 4.92 8.48
N GLU A 33 -0.66 5.88 8.31
CA GLU A 33 0.76 5.64 8.04
C GLU A 33 1.43 4.94 9.24
N ARG A 34 1.14 5.41 10.46
CA ARG A 34 1.64 4.77 11.70
C ARG A 34 1.09 3.35 11.84
N TYR A 35 -0.19 3.15 11.57
CA TYR A 35 -0.80 1.82 11.57
C TYR A 35 -0.15 0.92 10.54
N THR A 36 0.04 1.40 9.30
CA THR A 36 0.67 0.66 8.21
C THR A 36 2.08 0.22 8.57
N LEU A 37 2.90 1.12 9.13
CA LEU A 37 4.25 0.80 9.59
C LEU A 37 4.22 -0.24 10.73
N TYR A 38 3.37 -0.05 11.74
CA TYR A 38 3.24 -0.98 12.85
C TYR A 38 2.82 -2.38 12.38
N LEU A 39 1.81 -2.47 11.51
CA LEU A 39 1.36 -3.73 10.92
C LEU A 39 2.50 -4.40 10.15
N SER A 40 3.21 -3.66 9.30
CA SER A 40 4.33 -4.16 8.51
C SER A 40 5.44 -4.74 9.39
N ARG A 41 5.83 -4.01 10.44
CA ARG A 41 6.81 -4.49 11.43
C ARG A 41 6.36 -5.79 12.12
N LYS A 42 5.09 -5.91 12.48
CA LYS A 42 4.53 -7.12 13.09
C LYS A 42 4.53 -8.30 12.12
N LEU A 43 4.18 -8.08 10.86
CA LEU A 43 4.21 -9.12 9.83
C LEU A 43 5.63 -9.62 9.56
N ILE A 44 6.60 -8.70 9.46
CA ILE A 44 8.03 -9.05 9.27
C ILE A 44 8.56 -9.82 10.49
N ALA A 45 8.26 -9.35 11.71
CA ALA A 45 8.66 -10.04 12.93
C ALA A 45 8.06 -11.46 13.04
N ALA A 46 6.93 -11.71 12.38
CA ALA A 46 6.32 -13.03 12.25
C ALA A 46 6.90 -13.88 11.10
N GLY A 47 7.98 -13.43 10.45
CA GLY A 47 8.67 -14.14 9.37
C GLY A 47 8.05 -13.98 7.99
N ASN A 48 7.23 -12.95 7.78
CA ASN A 48 6.59 -12.66 6.50
C ASN A 48 7.34 -11.58 5.71
N GLU A 49 7.03 -11.48 4.42
CA GLU A 49 7.49 -10.41 3.54
C GLU A 49 6.38 -9.35 3.41
N VAL A 50 6.78 -8.08 3.33
CA VAL A 50 5.83 -6.96 3.19
C VAL A 50 6.28 -6.02 2.09
N THR A 51 5.36 -5.73 1.20
CA THR A 51 5.45 -4.66 0.19
C THR A 51 4.40 -3.60 0.49
N ILE A 52 4.79 -2.34 0.51
CA ILE A 52 3.88 -1.19 0.56
C ILE A 52 3.85 -0.52 -0.81
N VAL A 53 2.65 -0.27 -1.33
CA VAL A 53 2.41 0.53 -2.53
C VAL A 53 1.73 1.82 -2.11
N THR A 54 2.40 2.95 -2.36
CA THR A 54 1.93 4.27 -1.92
C THR A 54 2.12 5.33 -3.00
N SER A 55 1.68 6.56 -2.73
CA SER A 55 1.89 7.69 -3.63
C SER A 55 3.29 8.28 -3.51
N ASN A 56 3.78 8.82 -4.63
CA ASN A 56 4.88 9.76 -4.70
C ASN A 56 4.36 11.12 -5.16
N THR A 57 4.16 12.04 -4.23
CA THR A 57 3.77 13.42 -4.50
C THR A 57 4.96 14.39 -4.53
N GLY A 58 6.17 13.88 -4.24
CA GLY A 58 7.44 14.62 -4.24
C GLY A 58 8.50 13.92 -5.09
N ASP A 59 9.75 14.18 -4.78
CA ASP A 59 10.93 13.64 -5.50
C ASP A 59 11.57 12.44 -4.76
N LEU A 60 10.73 11.59 -4.15
CA LEU A 60 11.22 10.39 -3.48
C LEU A 60 11.51 9.29 -4.50
N SER A 61 12.38 8.34 -4.12
CA SER A 61 12.62 7.16 -4.94
C SER A 61 11.31 6.39 -5.18
N GLY A 62 11.11 5.94 -6.42
CA GLY A 62 9.97 5.09 -6.78
C GLY A 62 10.06 3.67 -6.20
N ASP A 63 11.24 3.27 -5.74
CA ASP A 63 11.56 1.93 -5.23
C ASP A 63 12.62 2.06 -4.13
N GLU A 64 12.30 1.62 -2.92
CA GLU A 64 13.22 1.62 -1.78
C GLU A 64 12.91 0.48 -0.81
N ILE A 65 13.90 0.12 0.02
CA ILE A 65 13.73 -0.82 1.13
C ILE A 65 13.99 -0.06 2.43
N GLN A 66 13.04 -0.08 3.33
CA GLN A 66 13.14 0.51 4.66
C GLN A 66 12.74 -0.52 5.72
N GLU A 67 13.61 -0.80 6.68
CA GLU A 67 13.35 -1.78 7.76
C GLU A 67 12.90 -3.17 7.26
N GLY A 68 13.38 -3.61 6.11
CA GLY A 68 12.97 -4.86 5.48
C GLY A 68 11.63 -4.80 4.75
N ILE A 69 10.99 -3.63 4.70
CA ILE A 69 9.77 -3.37 3.94
C ILE A 69 10.15 -2.90 2.55
N GLN A 70 9.67 -3.58 1.51
CA GLN A 70 9.76 -3.09 0.14
C GLN A 70 8.72 -1.99 -0.08
N ILE A 71 9.10 -0.81 -0.51
CA ILE A 71 8.20 0.33 -0.74
C ILE A 71 8.24 0.71 -2.21
N TYR A 72 7.10 0.68 -2.87
CA TYR A 72 6.90 1.19 -4.22
C TYR A 72 6.05 2.46 -4.17
N ARG A 73 6.57 3.55 -4.76
CA ARG A 73 5.91 4.85 -4.80
C ARG A 73 5.45 5.16 -6.21
N LEU A 74 4.14 5.13 -6.44
CA LEU A 74 3.53 5.50 -7.72
C LEU A 74 3.50 7.02 -7.86
N PRO A 75 4.02 7.59 -8.97
CA PRO A 75 3.96 9.02 -9.23
C PRO A 75 2.54 9.56 -9.18
N CYS A 76 2.33 10.62 -8.41
CA CYS A 76 1.03 11.26 -8.21
C CYS A 76 1.12 12.77 -8.34
N TYR A 77 0.01 13.41 -8.72
CA TYR A 77 -0.19 14.83 -8.54
C TYR A 77 -0.57 15.09 -7.09
N ASP A 78 0.01 16.16 -6.53
CA ASP A 78 -0.34 16.67 -5.22
C ASP A 78 -1.58 17.56 -5.35
N LEU A 79 -2.76 16.96 -5.19
CA LEU A 79 -4.00 17.71 -5.19
C LEU A 79 -4.49 17.94 -3.75
N LEU A 80 -5.16 19.06 -3.52
CA LEU A 80 -5.72 19.44 -2.23
C LEU A 80 -4.67 19.48 -1.10
N GLY A 81 -3.47 19.97 -1.39
CA GLY A 81 -2.37 20.04 -0.41
C GLY A 81 -1.93 18.65 0.06
N GLY A 82 -1.81 17.70 -0.86
CA GLY A 82 -1.35 16.33 -0.59
C GLY A 82 -2.40 15.40 0.01
N ARG A 83 -3.60 15.88 0.26
CA ARG A 83 -4.63 15.06 0.90
C ARG A 83 -5.26 14.01 -0.02
N TYR A 84 -5.25 14.25 -1.33
CA TYR A 84 -5.84 13.33 -2.31
C TYR A 84 -4.90 13.11 -3.50
N PRO A 85 -3.97 12.15 -3.41
CA PRO A 85 -3.03 11.86 -4.47
C PRO A 85 -3.74 11.24 -5.68
N VAL A 86 -3.49 11.81 -6.87
CA VAL A 86 -4.02 11.34 -8.15
C VAL A 86 -2.89 10.85 -9.03
N PHE A 87 -3.01 9.64 -9.59
CA PHE A 87 -1.96 9.01 -10.37
C PHE A 87 -1.51 9.82 -11.59
N LYS A 88 -0.21 10.01 -11.71
CA LYS A 88 0.51 10.50 -12.90
C LYS A 88 0.88 9.31 -13.78
N LYS A 89 0.05 8.91 -14.74
CA LYS A 89 0.29 7.74 -15.59
C LYS A 89 1.35 8.01 -16.66
N ASN A 90 2.56 8.33 -16.23
CA ASN A 90 3.74 8.59 -17.07
C ASN A 90 4.63 7.34 -17.22
N LYS A 91 5.82 7.51 -17.79
CA LYS A 91 6.80 6.43 -17.97
C LYS A 91 7.26 5.84 -16.63
N GLU A 92 7.45 6.70 -15.62
CA GLU A 92 7.88 6.26 -14.27
C GLU A 92 6.78 5.43 -13.59
N PHE A 93 5.52 5.86 -13.70
CA PHE A 93 4.38 5.05 -13.22
C PHE A 93 4.41 3.63 -13.80
N LYS A 94 4.59 3.51 -15.13
CA LYS A 94 4.64 2.20 -15.80
C LYS A 94 5.83 1.36 -15.33
N LYS A 95 6.98 1.99 -15.07
CA LYS A 95 8.18 1.32 -14.54
C LYS A 95 7.89 0.74 -13.15
N VAL A 96 7.39 1.56 -12.23
CA VAL A 96 7.06 1.12 -10.86
C VAL A 96 5.94 0.09 -10.87
N GLU A 97 4.89 0.29 -11.66
CA GLU A 97 3.80 -0.69 -11.82
C GLU A 97 4.32 -2.05 -12.30
N LYS A 98 5.28 -2.07 -13.21
CA LYS A 98 5.91 -3.32 -13.66
C LYS A 98 6.60 -4.04 -12.52
N LEU A 99 7.36 -3.33 -11.67
CA LEU A 99 8.02 -3.90 -10.49
C LEU A 99 7.01 -4.51 -9.52
N ILE A 100 5.92 -3.79 -9.22
CA ILE A 100 4.83 -4.30 -8.37
C ILE A 100 4.24 -5.59 -8.95
N ARG A 101 4.02 -5.63 -10.28
CA ARG A 101 3.41 -6.79 -10.96
C ARG A 101 4.32 -8.00 -11.10
N MET A 102 5.64 -7.82 -11.04
CA MET A 102 6.62 -8.92 -11.10
C MET A 102 6.65 -9.74 -9.81
N ASN A 103 6.26 -9.16 -8.68
CA ASN A 103 6.19 -9.87 -7.41
C ASN A 103 4.94 -10.75 -7.33
N GLN A 104 5.03 -11.79 -6.50
CA GLN A 104 3.91 -12.63 -6.12
C GLN A 104 3.49 -12.29 -4.69
N TYR A 105 2.20 -12.19 -4.46
CA TYR A 105 1.64 -11.84 -3.16
C TYR A 105 0.57 -12.86 -2.75
N ASP A 106 0.49 -13.15 -1.46
CA ASP A 106 -0.53 -14.04 -0.91
C ASP A 106 -1.81 -13.31 -0.50
N LEU A 107 -1.68 -12.03 -0.13
CA LEU A 107 -2.81 -11.19 0.28
C LEU A 107 -2.53 -9.73 -0.07
N VAL A 108 -3.55 -9.06 -0.56
CA VAL A 108 -3.57 -7.61 -0.74
C VAL A 108 -4.37 -6.98 0.40
N ILE A 109 -3.74 -6.05 1.13
CA ILE A 109 -4.38 -5.24 2.17
C ILE A 109 -4.55 -3.83 1.61
N ILE A 110 -5.75 -3.28 1.72
CA ILE A 110 -6.10 -1.96 1.21
C ILE A 110 -6.50 -1.09 2.40
N ASN A 111 -5.72 -0.04 2.65
CA ASN A 111 -6.02 0.92 3.71
C ASN A 111 -6.93 2.02 3.19
N THR A 112 -8.09 2.18 3.85
CA THR A 112 -9.17 3.12 3.54
C THR A 112 -9.81 2.91 2.16
N ARG A 113 -11.09 3.24 2.02
CA ARG A 113 -11.86 2.98 0.77
C ARG A 113 -11.90 4.16 -0.21
N PHE A 114 -11.58 5.39 0.24
CA PHE A 114 -11.91 6.60 -0.51
C PHE A 114 -10.86 7.06 -1.55
N TYR A 115 -9.70 6.42 -1.59
CA TYR A 115 -8.60 6.85 -2.46
C TYR A 115 -8.56 6.08 -3.79
N LEU A 116 -7.98 6.70 -4.82
CA LEU A 116 -7.69 6.03 -6.09
C LEU A 116 -6.74 4.83 -5.90
N HIS A 117 -5.85 4.89 -4.90
CA HIS A 117 -4.99 3.78 -4.50
C HIS A 117 -5.79 2.56 -4.07
N SER A 118 -6.90 2.76 -3.38
CA SER A 118 -7.77 1.68 -2.92
C SER A 118 -8.45 0.97 -4.09
N LEU A 119 -8.97 1.76 -5.05
CA LEU A 119 -9.53 1.21 -6.29
C LEU A 119 -8.47 0.49 -7.13
N TYR A 120 -7.26 1.06 -7.18
CA TYR A 120 -6.14 0.45 -7.90
C TYR A 120 -5.73 -0.86 -7.25
N GLY A 121 -5.59 -0.90 -5.93
CA GLY A 121 -5.27 -2.11 -5.15
C GLY A 121 -6.30 -3.22 -5.34
N ALA A 122 -7.60 -2.88 -5.30
CA ALA A 122 -8.68 -3.83 -5.54
C ALA A 122 -8.65 -4.40 -6.98
N LYS A 123 -8.46 -3.54 -7.99
CA LYS A 123 -8.32 -3.96 -9.39
C LYS A 123 -7.07 -4.80 -9.61
N PHE A 124 -5.95 -4.44 -8.97
CA PHE A 124 -4.71 -5.21 -9.01
C PHE A 124 -4.91 -6.60 -8.43
N ALA A 125 -5.45 -6.71 -7.22
CA ALA A 125 -5.74 -8.00 -6.58
C ALA A 125 -6.64 -8.87 -7.45
N LYS A 126 -7.76 -8.32 -7.97
CA LYS A 126 -8.67 -9.01 -8.88
C LYS A 126 -7.95 -9.49 -10.14
N SER A 127 -7.11 -8.65 -10.76
CA SER A 127 -6.38 -8.99 -12.01
C SER A 127 -5.35 -10.11 -11.83
N LYS A 128 -4.87 -10.30 -10.61
CA LYS A 128 -3.89 -11.32 -10.23
C LYS A 128 -4.52 -12.57 -9.57
N GLY A 129 -5.82 -12.56 -9.31
CA GLY A 129 -6.50 -13.63 -8.57
C GLY A 129 -6.07 -13.71 -7.09
N ILE A 130 -5.60 -12.61 -6.51
CA ILE A 130 -5.10 -12.56 -5.13
C ILE A 130 -6.25 -12.16 -4.21
N PRO A 131 -6.47 -12.85 -3.07
CA PRO A 131 -7.44 -12.40 -2.07
C PRO A 131 -7.09 -10.99 -1.56
N SER A 132 -8.12 -10.19 -1.28
CA SER A 132 -7.92 -8.83 -0.77
C SER A 132 -8.87 -8.49 0.36
N ILE A 133 -8.39 -7.67 1.30
CA ILE A 133 -9.18 -7.10 2.40
C ILE A 133 -9.05 -5.59 2.38
N VAL A 134 -10.12 -4.90 2.78
CA VAL A 134 -10.12 -3.45 3.00
C VAL A 134 -10.20 -3.19 4.49
N ILE A 135 -9.27 -2.38 5.00
CA ILE A 135 -9.25 -1.92 6.39
C ILE A 135 -9.68 -0.46 6.41
N GLU A 136 -10.82 -0.19 7.02
CA GLU A 136 -11.31 1.17 7.21
C GLU A 136 -10.80 1.74 8.53
N HIS A 137 -10.18 2.91 8.48
CA HIS A 137 -9.54 3.56 9.62
C HIS A 137 -10.38 4.68 10.26
N GLY A 138 -11.54 4.98 9.71
CA GLY A 138 -12.43 6.00 10.24
C GLY A 138 -13.84 5.86 9.70
N THR A 139 -14.81 6.18 10.52
CA THR A 139 -16.24 6.21 10.16
C THR A 139 -16.69 7.59 9.69
N SER A 140 -15.84 8.62 9.83
CA SER A 140 -16.13 9.97 9.38
C SER A 140 -15.84 10.15 7.89
N HIS A 141 -16.64 11.01 7.26
CA HIS A 141 -16.44 11.40 5.86
C HIS A 141 -15.07 12.05 5.65
N LEU A 142 -14.52 11.90 4.44
CA LEU A 142 -13.34 12.66 4.02
C LEU A 142 -13.65 14.15 4.13
N SER A 143 -13.18 14.78 5.21
CA SER A 143 -13.21 16.23 5.30
C SER A 143 -12.06 16.77 4.47
N VAL A 144 -12.38 17.41 3.36
CA VAL A 144 -11.43 18.14 2.52
C VAL A 144 -11.23 19.59 2.97
N ASN A 145 -11.79 19.93 4.16
CA ASN A 145 -11.77 21.28 4.71
C ASN A 145 -12.40 22.34 3.77
N ASN A 146 -13.37 21.90 2.97
CA ASN A 146 -14.15 22.72 2.07
C ASN A 146 -15.63 22.45 2.33
N LYS A 147 -16.34 23.43 2.88
CA LYS A 147 -17.75 23.30 3.31
C LYS A 147 -18.68 22.75 2.22
N LEU A 148 -18.42 23.08 0.94
CA LEU A 148 -19.23 22.61 -0.18
C LEU A 148 -19.06 21.09 -0.42
N PHE A 149 -17.82 20.60 -0.42
CA PHE A 149 -17.52 19.19 -0.63
C PHE A 149 -17.82 18.33 0.60
N ASP A 150 -17.65 18.88 1.81
CA ASP A 150 -17.97 18.20 3.06
C ASP A 150 -19.48 18.00 3.22
N THR A 151 -20.31 18.93 2.70
CA THR A 151 -21.77 18.82 2.69
C THR A 151 -22.26 17.76 1.70
N VAL A 152 -21.65 17.67 0.50
CA VAL A 152 -22.03 16.66 -0.51
C VAL A 152 -21.56 15.27 -0.12
N GLY A 153 -20.40 15.14 0.54
CA GLY A 153 -19.86 13.87 1.04
C GLY A 153 -20.64 13.29 2.23
N GLY A 154 -21.48 14.08 2.89
CA GLY A 154 -22.32 13.65 4.02
C GLY A 154 -23.63 12.94 3.63
N TRP A 155 -23.87 12.74 2.33
CA TRP A 155 -25.13 12.15 1.81
C TRP A 155 -24.99 10.68 1.37
N TYR A 156 -23.82 10.04 1.63
CA TYR A 156 -23.59 8.62 1.31
C TYR A 156 -23.21 7.80 2.54
#